data_2cd1e9c86f8383ac8fa9dddc1ae59829
#
_entry.id   2cd1e9c86f8383ac8fa9dddc1ae59829
#
_cell.length_a   1.000
_cell.length_b   1.000
_cell.length_c   1.000
_cell.angle_alpha   90.00
_cell.angle_beta   90.00
_cell.angle_gamma   90.00
#
_symmetry.space_group_name_H-M   'P 1'
#
loop_
_entity.id
_entity.type
_entity.pdbx_description
1 polymer ?
#
loop_
_entity_poly.entity_id
_entity_poly.type
_entity_poly.pdbx_seq_one_letter_code
_entity_poly.pdbx_strand_id
1 'polypeptide(L)'
;MTYKKIIDQFPGYTIYQGESPGHVYHYFSDVYCCPITKKTKEIIGKGALCNRISAFLFSKLSQLNIPNHFLSSRNMRESLVQATNPLPFSLRIHNRASLDLSKTFHVPEDTVFDPPLIEYITPSEKYHANDDFLMAMGWVDQDEVDELQALALRTTHCLQGLFVAFDLSLIEIQLTVARSFDDPFLVAGPLSPENFLVRDLRTGDLWTMSPSDDAHASCPLTPYIMLAQRLGLYPEDLLDISEEEELGFPIYDRNDHSIITGKTNSEAVTTEEVKKSIIETHKTPWPKNVLPFPSPIVSPFVN
;
A
#
# COMPACT_ATOMS: atom_id res chain seq x y z
N MET A 1 -4.71 -13.73 23.91
CA MET A 1 -4.72 -12.65 22.89
C MET A 1 -6.18 -12.24 22.72
N THR A 2 -6.53 -10.99 23.00
CA THR A 2 -7.88 -10.47 22.74
C THR A 2 -7.99 -10.30 21.24
N TYR A 3 -8.89 -11.03 20.60
CA TYR A 3 -9.11 -10.89 19.14
C TYR A 3 -9.62 -9.48 18.86
N LYS A 4 -8.84 -8.68 18.15
CA LYS A 4 -9.26 -7.35 17.69
C LYS A 4 -10.39 -7.52 16.67
N LYS A 5 -11.44 -6.71 16.77
CA LYS A 5 -12.55 -6.73 15.82
C LYS A 5 -12.05 -6.23 14.48
N ILE A 6 -12.25 -7.00 13.40
CA ILE A 6 -11.98 -6.57 12.03
C ILE A 6 -13.03 -5.51 11.66
N ILE A 7 -12.56 -4.38 11.15
CA ILE A 7 -13.39 -3.32 10.57
C ILE A 7 -13.49 -3.51 9.07
N ASP A 8 -12.34 -3.71 8.41
CA ASP A 8 -12.28 -3.90 6.97
C ASP A 8 -11.06 -4.75 6.58
N GLN A 9 -11.10 -5.35 5.39
CA GLN A 9 -10.03 -6.21 4.89
C GLN A 9 -9.77 -5.96 3.42
N PHE A 10 -8.50 -5.69 3.10
CA PHE A 10 -8.00 -5.46 1.76
C PHE A 10 -6.94 -6.50 1.40
N PRO A 11 -6.68 -6.74 0.12
CA PRO A 11 -5.52 -7.50 -0.27
C PRO A 11 -4.24 -6.85 0.28
N GLY A 12 -3.49 -7.60 1.10
CA GLY A 12 -2.24 -7.12 1.67
C GLY A 12 -2.33 -6.42 3.02
N TYR A 13 -3.48 -5.96 3.48
CA TYR A 13 -3.64 -5.43 4.84
C TYR A 13 -5.06 -5.55 5.37
N THR A 14 -5.20 -5.54 6.70
CA THR A 14 -6.48 -5.62 7.40
C THR A 14 -6.57 -4.50 8.43
N ILE A 15 -7.75 -3.88 8.54
CA ILE A 15 -8.02 -2.83 9.51
C ILE A 15 -8.74 -3.43 10.71
N TYR A 16 -8.15 -3.27 11.89
CA TYR A 16 -8.73 -3.70 13.16
C TYR A 16 -9.13 -2.50 14.00
N GLN A 17 -10.15 -2.70 14.82
CA GLN A 17 -10.60 -1.70 15.81
C GLN A 17 -9.45 -1.38 16.78
N GLY A 18 -9.22 -0.09 17.01
CA GLY A 18 -8.27 0.41 18.00
C GLY A 18 -8.85 0.36 19.43
N GLU A 19 -7.97 0.59 20.40
CA GLU A 19 -8.36 0.64 21.82
C GLU A 19 -9.09 1.93 22.19
N SER A 20 -8.79 3.02 21.47
CA SER A 20 -9.41 4.33 21.67
C SER A 20 -10.34 4.68 20.53
N PRO A 21 -11.44 5.43 20.78
CA PRO A 21 -12.27 5.97 19.73
C PRO A 21 -11.44 6.81 18.74
N GLY A 22 -11.75 6.70 17.46
CA GLY A 22 -11.02 7.43 16.41
C GLY A 22 -9.67 6.82 16.01
N HIS A 23 -9.26 5.70 16.58
CA HIS A 23 -8.03 5.01 16.23
C HIS A 23 -8.32 3.60 15.71
N VAL A 24 -7.50 3.17 14.75
CA VAL A 24 -7.56 1.81 14.19
C VAL A 24 -6.13 1.27 14.01
N TYR A 25 -6.02 -0.05 13.88
CA TYR A 25 -4.76 -0.70 13.56
C TYR A 25 -4.77 -1.17 12.12
N HIS A 26 -3.74 -0.82 11.36
CA HIS A 26 -3.44 -1.43 10.09
C HIS A 26 -2.48 -2.61 10.31
N TYR A 27 -2.92 -3.82 10.01
CA TYR A 27 -2.09 -5.03 10.02
C TYR A 27 -1.73 -5.41 8.59
N PHE A 28 -0.45 -5.46 8.29
CA PHE A 28 0.09 -5.81 6.99
C PHE A 28 0.31 -7.31 6.87
N SER A 29 -0.35 -7.93 5.92
CA SER A 29 -0.22 -9.36 5.63
C SER A 29 0.80 -9.62 4.54
N ASP A 30 1.21 -10.91 4.41
CA ASP A 30 2.13 -11.34 3.35
C ASP A 30 1.42 -11.60 2.01
N VAL A 31 0.12 -11.33 1.94
CA VAL A 31 -0.66 -11.48 0.72
C VAL A 31 -0.36 -10.34 -0.26
N TYR A 32 0.06 -10.69 -1.45
CA TYR A 32 0.11 -9.82 -2.62
C TYR A 32 -1.07 -10.13 -3.53
N CYS A 33 -1.71 -9.10 -4.05
CA CYS A 33 -2.76 -9.22 -5.08
C CYS A 33 -2.30 -8.51 -6.34
N CYS A 34 -2.16 -9.25 -7.43
CA CYS A 34 -1.82 -8.65 -8.72
C CYS A 34 -2.94 -7.71 -9.17
N PRO A 35 -2.68 -6.42 -9.44
CA PRO A 35 -3.71 -5.47 -9.81
C PRO A 35 -4.37 -5.82 -11.16
N ILE A 36 -3.64 -6.46 -12.06
CA ILE A 36 -4.12 -6.83 -13.40
C ILE A 36 -4.94 -8.12 -13.35
N THR A 37 -4.33 -9.21 -12.87
CA THR A 37 -4.95 -10.55 -12.92
C THR A 37 -5.87 -10.85 -11.75
N LYS A 38 -5.84 -10.00 -10.70
CA LYS A 38 -6.54 -10.18 -9.41
C LYS A 38 -6.16 -11.48 -8.68
N LYS A 39 -5.12 -12.18 -9.13
CA LYS A 39 -4.60 -13.38 -8.45
C LYS A 39 -3.82 -12.96 -7.20
N THR A 40 -3.99 -13.76 -6.15
CA THR A 40 -3.27 -13.56 -4.89
C THR A 40 -2.12 -14.53 -4.77
N LYS A 41 -1.01 -14.07 -4.16
CA LYS A 41 0.17 -14.87 -3.84
C LYS A 41 0.64 -14.48 -2.45
N GLU A 42 1.06 -15.46 -1.65
CA GLU A 42 1.73 -15.19 -0.39
C GLU A 42 3.23 -14.95 -0.64
N ILE A 43 3.76 -13.85 -0.08
CA ILE A 43 5.17 -13.45 -0.16
C ILE A 43 5.63 -13.24 1.28
N ILE A 44 6.24 -14.27 1.87
CA ILE A 44 6.65 -14.28 3.28
C ILE A 44 7.60 -13.11 3.55
N GLY A 45 7.30 -12.32 4.60
CA GLY A 45 8.08 -11.13 4.99
C GLY A 45 7.62 -9.81 4.35
N LYS A 46 6.82 -9.85 3.28
CA LYS A 46 6.28 -8.67 2.60
C LYS A 46 5.59 -7.71 3.57
N GLY A 47 4.68 -8.21 4.42
CA GLY A 47 3.91 -7.38 5.33
C GLY A 47 4.79 -6.59 6.31
N ALA A 48 5.87 -7.18 6.81
CA ALA A 48 6.80 -6.49 7.69
C ALA A 48 7.55 -5.36 6.97
N LEU A 49 8.01 -5.61 5.74
CA LEU A 49 8.67 -4.59 4.92
C LEU A 49 7.72 -3.47 4.52
N CYS A 50 6.50 -3.80 4.06
CA CYS A 50 5.48 -2.81 3.73
C CYS A 50 5.14 -1.91 4.92
N ASN A 51 4.92 -2.48 6.11
CA ASN A 51 4.66 -1.69 7.31
C ASN A 51 5.81 -0.76 7.66
N ARG A 52 7.05 -1.25 7.57
CA ARG A 52 8.24 -0.47 7.91
C ARG A 52 8.48 0.68 6.93
N ILE A 53 8.34 0.42 5.62
CA ILE A 53 8.44 1.44 4.57
C ILE A 53 7.32 2.48 4.75
N SER A 54 6.08 2.04 4.91
CA SER A 54 4.93 2.93 5.09
C SER A 54 5.10 3.83 6.32
N ALA A 55 5.47 3.27 7.46
CA ALA A 55 5.71 4.04 8.70
C ALA A 55 6.82 5.08 8.52
N PHE A 56 7.91 4.73 7.82
CA PHE A 56 8.99 5.66 7.53
C PHE A 56 8.52 6.83 6.66
N LEU A 57 7.85 6.54 5.55
CA LEU A 57 7.38 7.56 4.62
C LEU A 57 6.35 8.50 5.28
N PHE A 58 5.37 7.96 6.00
CA PHE A 58 4.41 8.77 6.75
C PHE A 58 5.06 9.63 7.82
N SER A 59 6.07 9.10 8.53
CA SER A 59 6.83 9.91 9.50
C SER A 59 7.52 11.10 8.84
N LYS A 60 8.02 10.95 7.60
CA LYS A 60 8.60 12.06 6.83
C LYS A 60 7.55 13.07 6.39
N LEU A 61 6.38 12.61 5.94
CA LEU A 61 5.26 13.48 5.61
C LEU A 61 4.81 14.30 6.84
N SER A 62 4.69 13.66 8.01
CA SER A 62 4.32 14.35 9.26
C SER A 62 5.36 15.40 9.67
N GLN A 63 6.66 15.14 9.50
CA GLN A 63 7.73 16.12 9.78
C GLN A 63 7.63 17.38 8.90
N LEU A 64 7.01 17.27 7.72
CA LEU A 64 6.78 18.37 6.79
C LEU A 64 5.36 18.91 6.85
N ASN A 65 4.59 18.58 7.89
CA ASN A 65 3.21 19.00 8.10
C ASN A 65 2.29 18.67 6.92
N ILE A 66 2.51 17.52 6.27
CA ILE A 66 1.58 16.98 5.28
C ILE A 66 0.57 16.12 6.04
N PRO A 67 -0.73 16.47 5.99
CA PRO A 67 -1.78 15.74 6.70
C PRO A 67 -1.79 14.27 6.30
N ASN A 68 -1.75 13.38 7.28
CA ASN A 68 -1.80 11.95 7.05
C ASN A 68 -2.32 11.22 8.29
N HIS A 69 -2.79 9.99 8.11
CA HIS A 69 -3.45 9.23 9.16
C HIS A 69 -2.50 8.50 10.13
N PHE A 70 -1.19 8.49 9.88
CA PHE A 70 -0.24 7.70 10.64
C PHE A 70 0.03 8.31 12.03
N LEU A 71 -0.05 7.49 13.06
CA LEU A 71 0.24 7.90 14.44
C LEU A 71 1.54 7.27 14.95
N SER A 72 1.67 5.94 14.86
CA SER A 72 2.87 5.25 15.30
C SER A 72 2.93 3.81 14.79
N SER A 73 4.14 3.27 14.66
CA SER A 73 4.35 1.83 14.46
C SER A 73 4.21 1.09 15.80
N ARG A 74 3.48 -0.02 15.83
CA ARG A 74 3.25 -0.83 17.03
C ARG A 74 4.17 -2.04 17.10
N ASN A 75 4.37 -2.68 15.98
CA ASN A 75 5.27 -3.82 15.83
C ASN A 75 5.66 -3.96 14.34
N MET A 76 6.32 -5.06 13.99
CA MET A 76 6.80 -5.29 12.63
C MET A 76 5.70 -5.24 11.56
N ARG A 77 4.46 -5.59 11.91
CA ARG A 77 3.33 -5.73 10.97
C ARG A 77 2.14 -4.82 11.27
N GLU A 78 2.18 -4.08 12.37
CA GLU A 78 1.05 -3.24 12.80
C GLU A 78 1.46 -1.79 12.97
N SER A 79 0.67 -0.89 12.41
CA SER A 79 0.69 0.54 12.67
C SER A 79 -0.63 1.00 13.28
N LEU A 80 -0.53 1.90 14.25
CA LEU A 80 -1.66 2.66 14.78
C LEU A 80 -1.89 3.86 13.88
N VAL A 81 -3.11 4.03 13.42
CA VAL A 81 -3.49 5.14 12.54
C VAL A 81 -4.81 5.78 13.01
N GLN A 82 -5.05 7.01 12.62
CA GLN A 82 -6.33 7.68 12.80
C GLN A 82 -7.41 6.97 11.95
N ALA A 83 -8.58 6.80 12.51
CA ALA A 83 -9.73 6.30 11.76
C ALA A 83 -10.17 7.36 10.74
N THR A 84 -10.31 6.95 9.49
CA THR A 84 -10.61 7.83 8.37
C THR A 84 -11.72 7.25 7.52
N ASN A 85 -12.35 8.12 6.72
CA ASN A 85 -13.32 7.75 5.71
C ASN A 85 -12.66 7.95 4.32
N PRO A 86 -12.16 6.88 3.66
CA PRO A 86 -11.54 7.00 2.36
C PRO A 86 -12.51 7.55 1.31
N LEU A 87 -11.97 8.39 0.40
CA LEU A 87 -12.72 8.77 -0.79
C LEU A 87 -12.95 7.55 -1.69
N PRO A 88 -14.04 7.53 -2.47
CA PRO A 88 -14.36 6.41 -3.36
C PRO A 88 -13.48 6.35 -4.62
N PHE A 89 -12.35 7.03 -4.61
CA PHE A 89 -11.32 7.03 -5.65
C PHE A 89 -9.93 7.24 -5.03
N SER A 90 -8.89 6.93 -5.76
CA SER A 90 -7.51 7.27 -5.41
C SER A 90 -6.90 8.22 -6.45
N LEU A 91 -5.81 8.88 -6.07
CA LEU A 91 -5.04 9.76 -6.95
C LEU A 91 -3.82 9.02 -7.45
N ARG A 92 -3.65 8.94 -8.76
CA ARG A 92 -2.40 8.50 -9.37
C ARG A 92 -1.68 9.73 -9.90
N ILE A 93 -0.45 9.93 -9.45
CA ILE A 93 0.34 11.10 -9.77
C ILE A 93 1.54 10.64 -10.58
N HIS A 94 1.63 11.14 -11.80
CA HIS A 94 2.74 10.89 -12.70
C HIS A 94 3.71 12.07 -12.66
N ASN A 95 4.88 11.85 -12.12
CA ASN A 95 5.94 12.85 -12.08
C ASN A 95 6.74 12.85 -13.39
N ARG A 96 6.79 11.67 -14.03
CA ARG A 96 7.48 11.45 -15.30
C ARG A 96 6.68 10.51 -16.18
N ALA A 97 6.91 10.56 -17.49
CA ALA A 97 6.30 9.64 -18.43
C ALA A 97 6.83 8.22 -18.19
N SER A 98 5.96 7.32 -17.71
CA SER A 98 6.21 5.88 -17.72
C SER A 98 6.23 5.36 -19.17
N LEU A 99 6.70 4.14 -19.37
CA LEU A 99 6.70 3.50 -20.70
C LEU A 99 5.29 3.46 -21.32
N ASP A 100 4.26 3.27 -20.49
CA ASP A 100 2.86 3.22 -20.92
C ASP A 100 2.37 4.60 -21.41
N LEU A 101 2.60 5.63 -20.60
CA LEU A 101 2.28 7.02 -21.00
C LEU A 101 3.06 7.46 -22.23
N SER A 102 4.34 7.08 -22.31
CA SER A 102 5.19 7.36 -23.47
C SER A 102 4.58 6.80 -24.77
N LYS A 103 4.12 5.55 -24.73
CA LYS A 103 3.46 4.91 -25.88
C LYS A 103 2.11 5.54 -26.20
N THR A 104 1.32 5.85 -25.16
CA THR A 104 -0.05 6.36 -25.32
C THR A 104 -0.06 7.80 -25.87
N PHE A 105 0.80 8.66 -25.36
CA PHE A 105 0.82 10.09 -25.70
C PHE A 105 1.95 10.48 -26.66
N HIS A 106 2.76 9.51 -27.10
CA HIS A 106 3.90 9.73 -28.02
C HIS A 106 4.91 10.77 -27.50
N VAL A 107 5.12 10.80 -26.20
CA VAL A 107 6.16 11.61 -25.55
C VAL A 107 7.37 10.72 -25.22
N PRO A 108 8.60 11.24 -25.18
CA PRO A 108 9.76 10.45 -24.76
C PRO A 108 9.55 9.85 -23.35
N GLU A 109 9.98 8.59 -23.17
CA GLU A 109 10.00 8.00 -21.83
C GLU A 109 10.84 8.88 -20.90
N ASP A 110 10.44 8.91 -19.61
CA ASP A 110 11.09 9.73 -18.56
C ASP A 110 10.95 11.26 -18.74
N THR A 111 10.11 11.73 -19.67
CA THR A 111 9.76 13.15 -19.77
C THR A 111 9.18 13.62 -18.43
N VAL A 112 9.74 14.69 -17.88
CA VAL A 112 9.26 15.29 -16.62
C VAL A 112 7.95 16.03 -16.88
N PHE A 113 6.97 15.80 -16.03
CA PHE A 113 5.75 16.60 -16.00
C PHE A 113 5.88 17.70 -14.93
N ASP A 114 5.68 18.96 -15.32
CA ASP A 114 5.71 20.12 -14.44
C ASP A 114 4.54 21.07 -14.81
N PRO A 115 3.48 21.08 -14.00
CA PRO A 115 3.26 20.27 -12.79
C PRO A 115 3.06 18.79 -13.08
N PRO A 116 3.23 17.91 -12.06
CA PRO A 116 2.90 16.49 -12.18
C PRO A 116 1.47 16.26 -12.65
N LEU A 117 1.27 15.24 -13.48
CA LEU A 117 -0.05 14.87 -13.98
C LEU A 117 -0.81 14.09 -12.93
N ILE A 118 -2.03 14.51 -12.60
CA ILE A 118 -2.91 13.83 -11.64
C ILE A 118 -4.04 13.12 -12.39
N GLU A 119 -4.22 11.84 -12.08
CA GLU A 119 -5.28 10.98 -12.60
C GLU A 119 -6.14 10.47 -11.44
N TYR A 120 -7.46 10.45 -11.60
CA TYR A 120 -8.38 9.88 -10.63
C TYR A 120 -8.70 8.44 -10.97
N ILE A 121 -8.36 7.51 -10.07
CA ILE A 121 -8.60 6.08 -10.23
C ILE A 121 -9.83 5.68 -9.43
N THR A 122 -10.90 5.38 -10.14
CA THR A 122 -12.15 4.87 -9.55
C THR A 122 -12.11 3.34 -9.44
N PRO A 123 -12.95 2.73 -8.58
CA PRO A 123 -13.08 1.27 -8.50
C PRO A 123 -13.50 0.61 -9.81
N SER A 124 -14.14 1.36 -10.70
CA SER A 124 -14.50 0.92 -12.04
C SER A 124 -13.53 1.52 -13.05
N GLU A 125 -12.62 0.71 -13.57
CA GLU A 125 -11.68 1.10 -14.63
C GLU A 125 -12.36 1.48 -15.96
N LYS A 126 -13.69 1.31 -16.04
CA LYS A 126 -14.47 1.57 -17.25
C LYS A 126 -14.64 3.07 -17.56
N TYR A 127 -14.58 3.92 -16.54
CA TYR A 127 -14.83 5.35 -16.68
C TYR A 127 -13.59 6.13 -16.27
N HIS A 128 -13.13 7.03 -17.14
CA HIS A 128 -12.12 8.02 -16.81
C HIS A 128 -12.78 9.14 -16.01
N ALA A 129 -12.39 9.29 -14.76
CA ALA A 129 -12.88 10.36 -13.92
C ALA A 129 -12.04 11.63 -14.14
N ASN A 130 -12.74 12.75 -14.17
CA ASN A 130 -12.17 14.10 -14.13
C ASN A 130 -12.86 14.89 -13.04
N ASP A 131 -12.48 16.16 -12.84
CA ASP A 131 -13.04 17.02 -11.80
C ASP A 131 -14.57 17.11 -11.90
N ASP A 132 -15.10 17.33 -13.11
CA ASP A 132 -16.55 17.40 -13.35
C ASP A 132 -17.26 16.09 -12.97
N PHE A 133 -16.64 14.95 -13.25
CA PHE A 133 -17.19 13.65 -12.85
C PHE A 133 -17.27 13.52 -11.33
N LEU A 134 -16.21 13.90 -10.60
CA LEU A 134 -16.19 13.82 -9.13
C LEU A 134 -17.26 14.72 -8.51
N MET A 135 -17.42 15.93 -9.05
CA MET A 135 -18.45 16.86 -8.60
C MET A 135 -19.87 16.38 -8.93
N ALA A 136 -20.08 15.86 -10.14
CA ALA A 136 -21.37 15.31 -10.56
C ALA A 136 -21.81 14.10 -9.71
N MET A 137 -20.83 13.31 -9.22
CA MET A 137 -21.09 12.22 -8.28
C MET A 137 -21.33 12.68 -6.85
N GLY A 138 -21.16 13.98 -6.57
CA GLY A 138 -21.28 14.53 -5.22
C GLY A 138 -20.21 14.02 -4.25
N TRP A 139 -19.06 13.60 -4.77
CA TRP A 139 -17.95 13.12 -3.94
C TRP A 139 -17.12 14.26 -3.36
N VAL A 140 -16.98 15.33 -4.11
CA VAL A 140 -16.27 16.57 -3.78
C VAL A 140 -16.95 17.75 -4.46
N ASP A 141 -16.71 18.98 -3.96
CA ASP A 141 -17.01 20.23 -4.63
C ASP A 141 -15.74 20.83 -5.28
N GLN A 142 -15.85 22.01 -5.90
CA GLN A 142 -14.74 22.64 -6.63
C GLN A 142 -13.59 23.04 -5.68
N ASP A 143 -13.91 23.60 -4.52
CA ASP A 143 -12.90 24.01 -3.55
C ASP A 143 -12.17 22.78 -2.99
N GLU A 144 -12.89 21.69 -2.76
CA GLU A 144 -12.35 20.40 -2.34
C GLU A 144 -11.46 19.76 -3.41
N VAL A 145 -11.76 19.91 -4.71
CA VAL A 145 -10.87 19.46 -5.80
C VAL A 145 -9.54 20.18 -5.73
N ASP A 146 -9.55 21.49 -5.55
CA ASP A 146 -8.34 22.30 -5.47
C ASP A 146 -7.48 21.90 -4.25
N GLU A 147 -8.12 21.65 -3.09
CA GLU A 147 -7.45 21.17 -1.88
C GLU A 147 -6.83 19.78 -2.07
N LEU A 148 -7.55 18.87 -2.73
CA LEU A 148 -7.06 17.52 -3.04
C LEU A 148 -5.85 17.55 -3.96
N GLN A 149 -5.89 18.36 -5.02
CA GLN A 149 -4.77 18.53 -5.94
C GLN A 149 -3.56 19.15 -5.23
N ALA A 150 -3.79 20.16 -4.40
CA ALA A 150 -2.72 20.76 -3.60
C ALA A 150 -2.09 19.77 -2.61
N LEU A 151 -2.89 18.93 -1.94
CA LEU A 151 -2.39 17.86 -1.07
C LEU A 151 -1.57 16.83 -1.85
N ALA A 152 -2.06 16.41 -3.02
CA ALA A 152 -1.39 15.45 -3.90
C ALA A 152 -0.03 15.99 -4.36
N LEU A 153 0.03 17.23 -4.84
CA LEU A 153 1.26 17.87 -5.31
C LEU A 153 2.28 18.04 -4.17
N ARG A 154 1.86 18.54 -3.00
CA ARG A 154 2.76 18.65 -1.84
C ARG A 154 3.31 17.29 -1.42
N THR A 155 2.46 16.26 -1.41
CA THR A 155 2.85 14.90 -1.04
C THR A 155 3.86 14.33 -2.03
N THR A 156 3.57 14.42 -3.33
CA THR A 156 4.47 13.86 -4.34
C THR A 156 5.81 14.59 -4.40
N HIS A 157 5.83 15.94 -4.29
CA HIS A 157 7.08 16.70 -4.26
C HIS A 157 7.95 16.37 -3.05
N CYS A 158 7.32 16.20 -1.87
CA CYS A 158 8.03 15.74 -0.68
C CYS A 158 8.67 14.36 -0.90
N LEU A 159 7.90 13.42 -1.42
CA LEU A 159 8.37 12.06 -1.68
C LEU A 159 9.41 12.01 -2.81
N GLN A 160 9.26 12.81 -3.88
CA GLN A 160 10.29 12.95 -4.92
C GLN A 160 11.63 13.40 -4.33
N GLY A 161 11.64 14.47 -3.52
CA GLY A 161 12.85 14.95 -2.86
C GLY A 161 13.47 13.91 -1.94
N LEU A 162 12.62 13.18 -1.18
CA LEU A 162 13.07 12.10 -0.31
C LEU A 162 13.70 10.94 -1.12
N PHE A 163 13.05 10.50 -2.19
CA PHE A 163 13.53 9.40 -3.03
C PHE A 163 14.86 9.77 -3.73
N VAL A 164 14.98 11.00 -4.23
CA VAL A 164 16.23 11.49 -4.84
C VAL A 164 17.40 11.46 -3.85
N ALA A 165 17.16 11.75 -2.55
CA ALA A 165 18.19 11.66 -1.52
C ALA A 165 18.73 10.22 -1.32
N PHE A 166 18.01 9.22 -1.82
CA PHE A 166 18.40 7.80 -1.82
C PHE A 166 18.76 7.27 -3.22
N ASP A 167 19.10 8.15 -4.17
CA ASP A 167 19.40 7.82 -5.57
C ASP A 167 18.28 7.10 -6.29
N LEU A 168 17.03 7.47 -5.98
CA LEU A 168 15.83 6.95 -6.61
C LEU A 168 15.03 8.08 -7.27
N SER A 169 14.42 7.81 -8.40
CA SER A 169 13.47 8.72 -9.05
C SER A 169 12.05 8.16 -8.93
N LEU A 170 11.15 8.91 -8.29
CA LEU A 170 9.74 8.55 -8.19
C LEU A 170 9.04 8.92 -9.50
N ILE A 171 8.76 7.93 -10.34
CA ILE A 171 8.10 8.10 -11.64
C ILE A 171 6.60 8.31 -11.45
N GLU A 172 5.99 7.44 -10.65
CA GLU A 172 4.55 7.43 -10.40
C GLU A 172 4.26 7.03 -8.95
N ILE A 173 3.19 7.58 -8.39
CA ILE A 173 2.66 7.17 -7.09
C ILE A 173 1.14 7.16 -7.11
N GLN A 174 0.55 6.13 -6.47
CA GLN A 174 -0.88 6.09 -6.20
C GLN A 174 -1.15 6.37 -4.72
N LEU A 175 -1.94 7.40 -4.44
CA LEU A 175 -2.31 7.85 -3.11
C LEU A 175 -3.78 7.53 -2.82
N THR A 176 -4.04 6.96 -1.66
CA THR A 176 -5.38 6.97 -1.07
C THR A 176 -5.53 8.24 -0.27
N VAL A 177 -6.61 8.98 -0.52
CA VAL A 177 -6.98 10.17 0.25
C VAL A 177 -8.26 9.88 1.02
N ALA A 178 -8.36 10.43 2.22
CA ALA A 178 -9.50 10.22 3.10
C ALA A 178 -9.86 11.52 3.83
N ARG A 179 -11.07 11.54 4.38
CA ARG A 179 -11.51 12.54 5.35
C ARG A 179 -11.37 12.00 6.76
N SER A 180 -11.03 12.86 7.71
CA SER A 180 -11.07 12.56 9.13
C SER A 180 -12.02 13.53 9.84
N PHE A 181 -12.12 13.36 11.16
CA PHE A 181 -12.91 14.30 11.96
C PHE A 181 -12.24 15.70 12.03
N ASP A 182 -10.90 15.72 12.05
CA ASP A 182 -10.11 16.94 12.26
C ASP A 182 -9.63 17.57 10.94
N ASP A 183 -9.43 16.76 9.91
CA ASP A 183 -8.90 17.20 8.62
C ASP A 183 -9.87 16.88 7.49
N PRO A 184 -10.18 17.87 6.62
CA PRO A 184 -11.02 17.62 5.44
C PRO A 184 -10.39 16.60 4.50
N PHE A 185 -9.07 16.69 4.29
CA PHE A 185 -8.32 15.73 3.50
C PHE A 185 -6.96 15.40 4.10
N LEU A 186 -6.63 14.10 4.09
CA LEU A 186 -5.33 13.60 4.50
C LEU A 186 -4.93 12.38 3.67
N VAL A 187 -3.64 12.12 3.59
CA VAL A 187 -3.11 10.92 2.95
C VAL A 187 -3.35 9.72 3.87
N ALA A 188 -4.00 8.69 3.35
CA ALA A 188 -4.38 7.49 4.06
C ALA A 188 -3.91 6.23 3.32
N GLY A 189 -4.32 5.05 3.84
CA GLY A 189 -3.92 3.76 3.29
C GLY A 189 -2.43 3.47 3.50
N PRO A 190 -1.92 2.36 2.98
CA PRO A 190 -0.50 2.08 3.02
C PRO A 190 0.27 2.88 1.97
N LEU A 191 1.45 3.39 2.31
CA LEU A 191 2.48 3.83 1.37
C LEU A 191 3.50 2.68 1.25
N SER A 192 3.26 1.78 0.34
CA SER A 192 4.07 0.56 0.15
C SER A 192 4.66 0.53 -1.27
N PRO A 193 5.65 -0.32 -1.53
CA PRO A 193 6.21 -0.47 -2.87
C PRO A 193 5.17 -0.76 -3.96
N GLU A 194 4.00 -1.31 -3.59
CA GLU A 194 2.89 -1.59 -4.51
C GLU A 194 2.21 -0.32 -5.05
N ASN A 195 2.45 0.83 -4.40
CA ASN A 195 1.90 2.13 -4.79
C ASN A 195 2.87 2.97 -5.63
N PHE A 196 4.10 2.49 -5.87
CA PHE A 196 5.16 3.27 -6.50
C PHE A 196 5.65 2.65 -7.80
N LEU A 197 6.01 3.51 -8.73
CA LEU A 197 6.90 3.19 -9.84
C LEU A 197 8.16 4.01 -9.65
N VAL A 198 9.30 3.35 -9.48
CA VAL A 198 10.56 3.97 -9.10
C VAL A 198 11.67 3.56 -10.07
N ARG A 199 12.54 4.51 -10.45
CA ARG A 199 13.76 4.24 -11.21
C ARG A 199 14.98 4.39 -10.29
N ASP A 200 15.85 3.41 -10.29
CA ASP A 200 17.17 3.51 -9.66
C ASP A 200 18.06 4.44 -10.50
N LEU A 201 18.55 5.53 -9.91
CA LEU A 201 19.38 6.50 -10.59
C LEU A 201 20.84 6.02 -10.78
N ARG A 202 21.25 4.95 -10.07
CA ARG A 202 22.60 4.38 -10.21
C ARG A 202 22.68 3.38 -11.35
N THR A 203 21.64 2.54 -11.51
CA THR A 203 21.62 1.47 -12.53
C THR A 203 20.76 1.80 -13.73
N GLY A 204 19.81 2.72 -13.59
CA GLY A 204 18.79 3.03 -14.59
C GLY A 204 17.59 2.06 -14.57
N ASP A 205 17.62 1.04 -13.72
CA ASP A 205 16.58 0.02 -13.65
C ASP A 205 15.26 0.58 -13.14
N LEU A 206 14.18 0.11 -13.73
CA LEU A 206 12.83 0.44 -13.28
C LEU A 206 12.33 -0.62 -12.30
N TRP A 207 11.98 -0.19 -11.10
CA TRP A 207 11.41 -1.07 -10.08
C TRP A 207 9.90 -0.95 -10.09
N THR A 208 9.25 -2.01 -10.52
CA THR A 208 7.80 -2.15 -10.49
C THR A 208 7.41 -3.36 -9.65
N MET A 209 6.35 -3.21 -8.86
CA MET A 209 5.72 -4.31 -8.15
C MET A 209 4.67 -5.02 -8.99
N SER A 210 4.35 -4.48 -10.18
CA SER A 210 3.49 -5.17 -11.13
C SER A 210 4.33 -6.21 -11.87
N PRO A 211 4.20 -7.50 -11.57
CA PRO A 211 4.90 -8.51 -12.32
C PRO A 211 4.36 -8.47 -13.75
N SER A 212 5.21 -8.19 -14.73
CA SER A 212 4.97 -8.70 -16.08
C SER A 212 4.85 -10.22 -15.96
N ASP A 213 3.91 -10.83 -16.66
CA ASP A 213 3.60 -12.26 -16.56
C ASP A 213 4.81 -13.19 -16.69
N ASP A 214 5.92 -12.70 -17.23
CA ASP A 214 7.18 -13.43 -17.44
C ASP A 214 8.24 -13.22 -16.34
N ALA A 215 8.05 -12.27 -15.41
CA ALA A 215 8.99 -12.00 -14.31
C ALA A 215 8.75 -12.89 -13.09
N HIS A 216 8.29 -14.12 -13.29
CA HIS A 216 8.15 -15.13 -12.23
C HIS A 216 9.48 -15.71 -11.74
N ALA A 217 10.59 -15.10 -12.14
CA ALA A 217 11.90 -15.53 -11.75
C ALA A 217 12.23 -15.11 -10.32
N SER A 218 12.68 -16.02 -9.61
CA SER A 218 13.54 -16.13 -8.45
C SER A 218 13.08 -15.58 -7.09
N CYS A 219 12.80 -14.32 -6.84
CA CYS A 219 12.38 -13.89 -5.50
C CYS A 219 11.41 -12.72 -5.53
N PRO A 220 10.11 -12.95 -5.29
CA PRO A 220 9.11 -11.89 -5.32
C PRO A 220 9.27 -10.86 -4.18
N LEU A 221 10.11 -11.12 -3.19
CA LEU A 221 10.41 -10.21 -2.08
C LEU A 221 11.53 -9.20 -2.42
N THR A 222 12.37 -9.49 -3.41
CA THR A 222 13.53 -8.66 -3.77
C THR A 222 13.22 -7.17 -3.92
N PRO A 223 12.19 -6.73 -4.66
CA PRO A 223 11.91 -5.30 -4.80
C PRO A 223 11.57 -4.60 -3.47
N TYR A 224 10.91 -5.30 -2.54
CA TYR A 224 10.60 -4.77 -1.21
C TYR A 224 11.87 -4.61 -0.36
N ILE A 225 12.77 -5.59 -0.44
CA ILE A 225 14.07 -5.55 0.24
C ILE A 225 14.91 -4.43 -0.35
N MET A 226 15.03 -4.35 -1.67
CA MET A 226 15.80 -3.31 -2.36
C MET A 226 15.36 -1.91 -1.95
N LEU A 227 14.06 -1.63 -1.96
CA LEU A 227 13.56 -0.33 -1.52
C LEU A 227 13.84 -0.09 -0.03
N ALA A 228 13.61 -1.09 0.83
CA ALA A 228 13.89 -0.96 2.26
C ALA A 228 15.38 -0.69 2.54
N GLN A 229 16.30 -1.32 1.81
CA GLN A 229 17.74 -1.07 1.92
C GLN A 229 18.12 0.34 1.47
N ARG A 230 17.61 0.77 0.30
CA ARG A 230 17.85 2.14 -0.18
C ARG A 230 17.36 3.21 0.80
N LEU A 231 16.25 2.95 1.47
CA LEU A 231 15.71 3.85 2.51
C LEU A 231 16.45 3.71 3.85
N GLY A 232 17.49 2.88 3.96
CA GLY A 232 18.21 2.62 5.20
C GLY A 232 17.39 1.87 6.26
N LEU A 233 16.37 1.16 5.84
CA LEU A 233 15.45 0.42 6.73
C LEU A 233 15.80 -1.06 6.87
N TYR A 234 16.72 -1.55 6.07
CA TYR A 234 17.15 -2.94 6.04
C TYR A 234 18.67 -2.98 5.83
N PRO A 235 19.44 -3.87 6.53
CA PRO A 235 20.88 -3.96 6.36
C PRO A 235 21.29 -4.27 4.90
N GLU A 236 22.35 -3.62 4.42
CA GLU A 236 22.86 -3.81 3.06
C GLU A 236 23.56 -5.16 2.88
N ASP A 237 24.20 -5.65 3.92
CA ASP A 237 25.00 -6.88 3.95
C ASP A 237 24.17 -8.18 3.90
N LEU A 238 22.85 -8.09 3.97
CA LEU A 238 21.95 -9.24 3.81
C LEU A 238 21.50 -9.49 2.36
N LEU A 239 22.07 -8.80 1.36
CA LEU A 239 21.81 -9.07 -0.06
C LEU A 239 22.58 -10.27 -0.64
N ASP A 240 23.56 -10.80 0.07
CA ASP A 240 24.22 -12.06 -0.31
C ASP A 240 23.32 -13.29 -0.07
N ILE A 241 22.04 -13.12 -0.41
CA ILE A 241 21.10 -14.24 -0.53
C ILE A 241 21.31 -14.88 -1.91
N SER A 242 22.55 -15.23 -2.22
CA SER A 242 22.83 -16.36 -3.05
C SER A 242 22.55 -17.57 -2.17
N GLU A 243 21.43 -18.24 -2.44
CA GLU A 243 21.14 -19.58 -1.92
C GLU A 243 20.75 -19.69 -0.42
N GLU A 244 19.43 -19.63 -0.15
CA GLU A 244 18.70 -20.49 0.78
C GLU A 244 19.08 -20.55 2.28
N GLU A 245 20.00 -19.76 2.84
CA GLU A 245 20.32 -19.86 4.27
C GLU A 245 20.29 -18.52 5.02
N GLU A 246 19.52 -18.50 6.11
CA GLU A 246 19.63 -17.66 7.30
C GLU A 246 19.08 -16.23 7.28
N LEU A 247 17.90 -16.00 6.76
CA LEU A 247 16.98 -15.08 7.42
C LEU A 247 16.20 -15.90 8.45
N GLY A 248 16.20 -15.54 9.72
CA GLY A 248 15.48 -16.23 10.80
C GLY A 248 13.94 -16.18 10.66
N PHE A 249 13.46 -16.26 9.44
CA PHE A 249 12.08 -16.45 9.04
C PHE A 249 11.88 -17.94 8.76
N PRO A 250 10.78 -18.54 9.18
CA PRO A 250 10.49 -19.92 8.86
C PRO A 250 10.48 -20.12 7.35
N ILE A 251 11.42 -20.94 6.84
CA ILE A 251 11.49 -21.36 5.44
C ILE A 251 10.51 -22.51 5.26
N TYR A 252 9.59 -22.37 4.29
CA TYR A 252 8.66 -23.42 3.93
C TYR A 252 9.36 -24.41 2.96
N ASP A 253 9.56 -25.64 3.36
CA ASP A 253 10.07 -26.70 2.47
C ASP A 253 8.99 -27.14 1.49
N ARG A 254 9.29 -26.98 0.19
CA ARG A 254 8.37 -27.33 -0.90
C ARG A 254 8.18 -28.84 -1.10
N ASN A 255 9.08 -29.65 -0.57
CA ASN A 255 9.08 -31.09 -0.82
C ASN A 255 8.31 -31.87 0.25
N ASP A 256 8.32 -31.41 1.49
CA ASP A 256 7.65 -32.09 2.60
C ASP A 256 6.50 -31.30 3.23
N HIS A 257 6.22 -30.08 2.74
CA HIS A 257 5.22 -29.19 3.28
C HIS A 257 5.42 -28.80 4.76
N SER A 258 6.65 -28.83 5.26
CA SER A 258 7.00 -28.44 6.63
C SER A 258 7.59 -27.03 6.71
N ILE A 259 7.47 -26.39 7.88
CA ILE A 259 8.11 -25.12 8.18
C ILE A 259 9.41 -25.40 8.91
N ILE A 260 10.55 -25.10 8.28
CA ILE A 260 11.86 -25.23 8.91
C ILE A 260 12.13 -23.94 9.72
N THR A 261 12.10 -24.06 11.03
CA THR A 261 12.59 -23.01 11.91
C THR A 261 14.07 -23.26 12.19
N GLY A 262 14.92 -22.29 11.89
CA GLY A 262 16.35 -22.33 12.25
C GLY A 262 16.51 -22.59 13.76
N LYS A 263 17.15 -23.67 14.08
CA LYS A 263 17.59 -24.21 15.38
C LYS A 263 17.07 -23.50 16.65
N THR A 264 15.90 -23.90 17.12
CA THR A 264 15.63 -24.13 18.54
C THR A 264 14.72 -25.36 18.64
N ASN A 265 15.09 -26.32 19.49
CA ASN A 265 14.34 -27.54 19.75
C ASN A 265 12.92 -27.23 20.19
N SER A 266 11.94 -27.35 19.29
CA SER A 266 10.53 -27.46 19.64
C SER A 266 9.77 -28.18 18.51
N GLU A 267 8.87 -29.04 18.91
CA GLU A 267 8.12 -30.01 18.13
C GLU A 267 7.45 -29.40 16.87
N ALA A 268 7.57 -30.10 15.74
CA ALA A 268 6.96 -29.72 14.47
C ALA A 268 5.43 -29.74 14.57
N VAL A 269 4.80 -28.60 14.32
CA VAL A 269 3.35 -28.50 14.15
C VAL A 269 3.00 -28.98 12.75
N THR A 270 2.14 -29.98 12.62
CA THR A 270 1.81 -30.59 11.34
C THR A 270 0.86 -29.73 10.51
N THR A 271 1.02 -29.77 9.19
CA THR A 271 0.27 -29.01 8.18
C THR A 271 -1.25 -29.17 8.29
N GLU A 272 -1.73 -30.28 8.87
CA GLU A 272 -3.17 -30.50 9.05
C GLU A 272 -3.78 -29.62 10.15
N GLU A 273 -3.05 -29.30 11.21
CA GLU A 273 -3.53 -28.41 12.27
C GLU A 273 -3.63 -26.96 11.81
N VAL A 274 -2.70 -26.53 10.98
CA VAL A 274 -2.72 -25.17 10.34
C VAL A 274 -3.86 -25.09 9.33
N LYS A 275 -4.06 -26.10 8.49
CA LYS A 275 -5.18 -26.16 7.54
C LYS A 275 -6.53 -26.20 8.24
N LYS A 276 -6.64 -26.90 9.34
CA LYS A 276 -7.89 -26.99 10.13
C LYS A 276 -8.25 -25.67 10.78
N SER A 277 -7.26 -24.93 11.29
CA SER A 277 -7.44 -23.58 11.81
C SER A 277 -7.87 -22.58 10.74
N ILE A 278 -7.31 -22.65 9.52
CA ILE A 278 -7.64 -21.76 8.39
C ILE A 278 -9.05 -22.08 7.86
N ILE A 279 -9.42 -23.36 7.77
CA ILE A 279 -10.74 -23.79 7.25
C ILE A 279 -11.87 -23.45 8.24
N GLU A 280 -11.62 -23.49 9.54
CA GLU A 280 -12.62 -23.11 10.54
C GLU A 280 -12.90 -21.61 10.58
N THR A 281 -11.90 -20.76 10.26
CA THR A 281 -12.08 -19.30 10.17
C THR A 281 -12.85 -18.85 8.94
N HIS A 282 -12.91 -19.65 7.88
CA HIS A 282 -13.63 -19.31 6.65
C HIS A 282 -15.07 -19.84 6.56
N LYS A 283 -15.56 -20.54 7.59
CA LYS A 283 -16.92 -21.11 7.59
C LYS A 283 -18.01 -20.25 8.22
N THR A 284 -17.69 -19.10 8.79
CA THR A 284 -18.71 -18.18 9.31
C THR A 284 -19.21 -17.27 8.19
N PRO A 285 -20.51 -17.35 7.82
CA PRO A 285 -21.07 -16.38 6.89
C PRO A 285 -21.03 -14.99 7.51
N TRP A 286 -20.74 -13.97 6.69
CA TRP A 286 -20.72 -12.57 7.09
C TRP A 286 -21.98 -12.21 7.88
N PRO A 287 -21.87 -11.59 9.06
CA PRO A 287 -23.05 -11.10 9.76
C PRO A 287 -23.69 -9.99 8.91
N LYS A 288 -24.94 -10.21 8.53
CA LYS A 288 -25.75 -9.29 7.71
C LYS A 288 -26.07 -7.94 8.38
N ASN A 289 -25.53 -7.66 9.57
CA ASN A 289 -25.84 -6.50 10.40
C ASN A 289 -24.60 -5.72 10.83
N VAL A 290 -23.59 -5.59 9.98
CA VAL A 290 -22.65 -4.49 10.10
C VAL A 290 -23.31 -3.31 9.43
N LEU A 291 -23.69 -2.31 10.21
CA LEU A 291 -24.21 -1.05 9.69
C LEU A 291 -23.18 -0.53 8.68
N PRO A 292 -23.56 -0.28 7.43
CA PRO A 292 -22.68 0.44 6.52
C PRO A 292 -22.33 1.77 7.19
N PHE A 293 -21.11 2.24 7.04
CA PHE A 293 -20.77 3.63 7.31
C PHE A 293 -21.90 4.52 6.79
N PRO A 294 -22.29 5.57 7.51
CA PRO A 294 -23.41 6.40 7.09
C PRO A 294 -23.22 6.74 5.62
N SER A 295 -24.22 6.39 4.84
CA SER A 295 -24.28 6.74 3.41
C SER A 295 -23.97 8.22 3.28
N PRO A 296 -23.23 8.67 2.25
CA PRO A 296 -23.01 10.08 2.02
C PRO A 296 -24.35 10.78 2.12
N ILE A 297 -24.38 11.89 2.81
CA ILE A 297 -25.58 12.70 3.05
C ILE A 297 -26.19 13.01 1.69
N VAL A 298 -27.30 12.37 1.38
CA VAL A 298 -28.10 12.73 0.21
C VAL A 298 -28.61 14.12 0.49
N SER A 299 -28.10 15.09 -0.27
CA SER A 299 -28.57 16.47 -0.25
C SER A 299 -30.10 16.50 -0.46
N PRO A 300 -30.89 17.17 0.37
CA PRO A 300 -32.31 17.32 0.17
C PRO A 300 -32.58 18.45 -0.84
N PHE A 301 -32.29 18.24 -2.10
CA PHE A 301 -32.84 19.05 -3.19
C PHE A 301 -33.58 18.13 -4.15
N VAL A 302 -34.80 17.77 -3.77
CA VAL A 302 -35.87 17.46 -4.70
C VAL A 302 -37.03 18.34 -4.29
N ASN A 303 -37.21 19.45 -5.02
CA ASN A 303 -38.49 19.94 -5.51
C ASN A 303 -38.22 20.89 -6.66
#